data_a6ce473ead9681c3194280b18c4bdd92
#
_entry.id   a6ce473ead9681c3194280b18c4bdd92
#
_cell.length_a   1.000
_cell.length_b   1.000
_cell.length_c   1.000
_cell.angle_alpha   90.00
_cell.angle_beta   90.00
_cell.angle_gamma   90.00
#
_symmetry.space_group_name_H-M   'P 1'
#
loop_
_entity.id
_entity.type
_entity.pdbx_description
1 polymer ?
#
loop_
_entity_poly.entity_id
_entity_poly.type
_entity_poly.pdbx_seq_one_letter_code
_entity_poly.pdbx_strand_id
1 'polypeptide(L)'
;MTELSTGRKAIIEASPEPITIDTARTAVIVVDMQNDFGSKGGMFDRAGVDIAPIQKVVEPISRVLESARRAGMKIIYLKMGFRPDLSDAGPADSPNRLKPSRLGYGDAMRAPDGTDGRILIRDTWNTEIVDGLKPQSGDIILYKTRFSGFYQTGLDNILKTLNARYLVVTGCTTSVCVESTVRDAMFRDYSCLLLEDCMAEPIGNVGNNSARSNHEASLLVIQALFGWVSRSDELIGALERRAARTSASRA
;
A
#
# COMPACT_ATOMS: atom_id res chain seq x y z
N MET A 1 -0.57 -9.68 34.18
CA MET A 1 -0.76 -10.15 32.78
C MET A 1 -2.24 -10.01 32.48
N THR A 2 -2.63 -8.91 31.85
CA THR A 2 -4.03 -8.60 31.53
C THR A 2 -4.45 -9.53 30.38
N GLU A 3 -5.50 -10.33 30.57
CA GLU A 3 -6.15 -11.13 29.53
C GLU A 3 -6.55 -10.19 28.37
N LEU A 4 -5.76 -10.21 27.31
CA LEU A 4 -6.10 -9.55 26.06
C LEU A 4 -7.35 -10.27 25.52
N SER A 5 -8.46 -9.53 25.53
CA SER A 5 -9.77 -9.95 25.06
C SER A 5 -9.65 -10.81 23.78
N THR A 6 -10.01 -12.09 23.89
CA THR A 6 -10.01 -13.07 22.80
C THR A 6 -10.82 -12.62 21.57
N GLY A 7 -11.75 -11.66 21.75
CA GLY A 7 -12.59 -11.10 20.70
C GLY A 7 -11.91 -10.18 19.67
N ARG A 8 -10.60 -9.88 19.81
CA ARG A 8 -9.86 -9.01 18.87
C ARG A 8 -8.89 -9.76 17.97
N LYS A 9 -8.62 -11.04 18.26
CA LYS A 9 -7.65 -11.84 17.50
C LYS A 9 -8.29 -12.48 16.28
N ALA A 10 -7.61 -12.38 15.13
CA ALA A 10 -7.93 -13.08 13.89
C ALA A 10 -6.71 -13.93 13.48
N ILE A 11 -6.96 -15.21 13.15
CA ILE A 11 -5.94 -16.12 12.61
C ILE A 11 -6.14 -16.16 11.10
N ILE A 12 -5.08 -15.85 10.37
CA ILE A 12 -5.07 -15.72 8.91
C ILE A 12 -4.11 -16.76 8.36
N GLU A 13 -4.59 -17.58 7.43
CA GLU A 13 -3.73 -18.48 6.67
C GLU A 13 -2.78 -17.66 5.80
N ALA A 14 -1.48 -17.95 5.93
CA ALA A 14 -0.41 -17.21 5.29
C ALA A 14 0.83 -18.07 5.11
N SER A 15 1.73 -17.64 4.27
CA SER A 15 3.06 -18.22 4.11
C SER A 15 4.11 -17.36 4.82
N PRO A 16 5.10 -17.96 5.51
CA PRO A 16 5.40 -19.40 5.60
C PRO A 16 4.54 -20.16 6.62
N GLU A 17 3.82 -19.51 7.52
CA GLU A 17 2.93 -20.08 8.52
C GLU A 17 1.76 -19.13 8.80
N PRO A 18 0.64 -19.63 9.38
CA PRO A 18 -0.49 -18.76 9.76
C PRO A 18 -0.06 -17.68 10.75
N ILE A 19 -0.58 -16.46 10.57
CA ILE A 19 -0.33 -15.33 11.47
C ILE A 19 -1.58 -14.99 12.29
N THR A 20 -1.37 -14.72 13.58
CA THR A 20 -2.42 -14.17 14.44
C THR A 20 -2.24 -12.68 14.61
N ILE A 21 -3.21 -11.88 14.18
CA ILE A 21 -3.22 -10.43 14.37
C ILE A 21 -4.22 -10.01 15.45
N ASP A 22 -3.96 -8.87 16.11
CA ASP A 22 -4.93 -8.14 16.93
C ASP A 22 -5.49 -6.98 16.10
N THR A 23 -6.76 -7.01 15.75
CA THR A 23 -7.38 -6.00 14.87
C THR A 23 -7.33 -4.59 15.45
N ALA A 24 -7.31 -4.43 16.78
CA ALA A 24 -7.16 -3.12 17.42
C ALA A 24 -5.72 -2.57 17.34
N ARG A 25 -4.76 -3.42 16.98
CA ARG A 25 -3.34 -3.09 16.82
C ARG A 25 -2.88 -3.30 15.37
N THR A 26 -3.83 -3.29 14.42
CA THR A 26 -3.55 -3.51 13.01
C THR A 26 -3.94 -2.26 12.22
N ALA A 27 -3.05 -1.83 11.33
CA ALA A 27 -3.34 -0.83 10.32
C ALA A 27 -3.27 -1.45 8.91
N VAL A 28 -4.15 -1.04 8.02
CA VAL A 28 -4.06 -1.34 6.58
C VAL A 28 -3.30 -0.21 5.91
N ILE A 29 -2.26 -0.54 5.18
CA ILE A 29 -1.43 0.41 4.42
C ILE A 29 -1.76 0.25 2.94
N VAL A 30 -2.28 1.30 2.32
CA VAL A 30 -2.55 1.37 0.88
C VAL A 30 -1.44 2.20 0.23
N VAL A 31 -0.59 1.53 -0.56
CA VAL A 31 0.60 2.15 -1.14
C VAL A 31 0.32 2.62 -2.56
N ASP A 32 0.44 3.91 -2.80
CA ASP A 32 0.48 4.57 -4.12
C ASP A 32 -0.65 4.20 -5.11
N MET A 33 -1.84 3.88 -4.61
CA MET A 33 -3.02 3.63 -5.44
C MET A 33 -3.64 4.96 -5.91
N GLN A 34 -2.86 5.71 -6.69
CA GLN A 34 -3.16 7.06 -7.19
C GLN A 34 -3.22 7.13 -8.71
N ASN A 35 -3.81 8.21 -9.27
CA ASN A 35 -4.07 8.34 -10.71
C ASN A 35 -2.82 8.22 -11.57
N ASP A 36 -1.68 8.78 -11.14
CA ASP A 36 -0.43 8.68 -11.91
C ASP A 36 0.05 7.23 -12.11
N PHE A 37 -0.36 6.30 -11.24
CA PHE A 37 0.02 4.89 -11.37
C PHE A 37 -1.09 4.02 -11.96
N GLY A 38 -2.36 4.26 -11.60
CA GLY A 38 -3.46 3.34 -11.93
C GLY A 38 -4.52 3.86 -12.89
N SER A 39 -4.45 5.11 -13.34
CA SER A 39 -5.48 5.70 -14.21
C SER A 39 -4.98 6.02 -15.62
N LYS A 40 -5.88 5.89 -16.61
CA LYS A 40 -5.59 6.38 -17.97
C LYS A 40 -5.29 7.87 -17.94
N GLY A 41 -4.25 8.26 -18.69
CA GLY A 41 -3.74 9.62 -18.71
C GLY A 41 -2.80 9.97 -17.56
N GLY A 42 -2.60 9.09 -16.59
CA GLY A 42 -1.60 9.22 -15.53
C GLY A 42 -0.17 8.95 -16.02
N MET A 43 0.80 9.12 -15.14
CA MET A 43 2.22 9.00 -15.45
C MET A 43 2.59 7.67 -16.12
N PHE A 44 2.15 6.54 -15.58
CA PHE A 44 2.49 5.22 -16.13
C PHE A 44 1.86 5.01 -17.50
N ASP A 45 0.58 5.30 -17.66
CA ASP A 45 -0.12 5.17 -18.96
C ASP A 45 0.55 6.03 -20.03
N ARG A 46 0.90 7.29 -19.70
CA ARG A 46 1.62 8.19 -20.61
C ARG A 46 3.02 7.73 -20.97
N ALA A 47 3.68 7.04 -20.06
CA ALA A 47 5.00 6.42 -20.29
C ALA A 47 4.92 5.07 -21.03
N GLY A 48 3.72 4.62 -21.42
CA GLY A 48 3.52 3.34 -22.10
C GLY A 48 3.64 2.11 -21.21
N VAL A 49 3.56 2.30 -19.88
CA VAL A 49 3.53 1.19 -18.91
C VAL A 49 2.11 0.62 -18.86
N ASP A 50 1.98 -0.70 -18.97
CA ASP A 50 0.67 -1.36 -18.82
C ASP A 50 0.14 -1.20 -17.38
N ILE A 51 -0.93 -0.43 -17.23
CA ILE A 51 -1.59 -0.17 -15.93
C ILE A 51 -2.65 -1.21 -15.57
N ALA A 52 -2.98 -2.14 -16.46
CA ALA A 52 -4.00 -3.15 -16.21
C ALA A 52 -3.74 -3.99 -14.93
N PRO A 53 -2.50 -4.36 -14.58
CA PRO A 53 -2.24 -5.01 -13.31
C PRO A 53 -2.65 -4.18 -12.09
N ILE A 54 -2.43 -2.84 -12.13
CA ILE A 54 -2.82 -1.93 -11.03
C ILE A 54 -4.35 -1.79 -10.96
N GLN A 55 -5.02 -1.70 -12.11
CA GLN A 55 -6.48 -1.62 -12.15
C GLN A 55 -7.16 -2.88 -11.62
N LYS A 56 -6.59 -4.06 -11.88
CA LYS A 56 -7.12 -5.35 -11.40
C LYS A 56 -7.13 -5.48 -9.88
N VAL A 57 -6.24 -4.84 -9.16
CA VAL A 57 -6.16 -4.95 -7.69
C VAL A 57 -7.08 -3.96 -6.98
N VAL A 58 -7.73 -3.04 -7.67
CA VAL A 58 -8.63 -2.03 -7.07
C VAL A 58 -9.80 -2.72 -6.35
N GLU A 59 -10.46 -3.67 -7.00
CA GLU A 59 -11.63 -4.37 -6.40
C GLU A 59 -11.25 -5.18 -5.16
N PRO A 60 -10.27 -6.09 -5.18
CA PRO A 60 -9.88 -6.81 -3.97
C PRO A 60 -9.40 -5.89 -2.84
N ILE A 61 -8.67 -4.82 -3.13
CA ILE A 61 -8.30 -3.82 -2.11
C ILE A 61 -9.57 -3.18 -1.52
N SER A 62 -10.54 -2.78 -2.32
CA SER A 62 -11.79 -2.18 -1.85
C SER A 62 -12.52 -3.09 -0.85
N ARG A 63 -12.64 -4.39 -1.14
CA ARG A 63 -13.25 -5.40 -0.25
C ARG A 63 -12.47 -5.53 1.06
N VAL A 64 -11.15 -5.54 1.00
CA VAL A 64 -10.28 -5.56 2.19
C VAL A 64 -10.53 -4.33 3.04
N LEU A 65 -10.57 -3.12 2.45
CA LEU A 65 -10.80 -1.88 3.19
C LEU A 65 -12.18 -1.85 3.87
N GLU A 66 -13.23 -2.33 3.20
CA GLU A 66 -14.55 -2.46 3.82
C GLU A 66 -14.54 -3.41 5.01
N SER A 67 -13.93 -4.59 4.87
CA SER A 67 -13.83 -5.57 5.95
C SER A 67 -12.99 -5.05 7.11
N ALA A 68 -11.88 -4.37 6.82
CA ALA A 68 -11.00 -3.74 7.82
C ALA A 68 -11.75 -2.65 8.62
N ARG A 69 -12.52 -1.78 7.95
CA ARG A 69 -13.36 -0.76 8.61
C ARG A 69 -14.38 -1.38 9.53
N ARG A 70 -15.11 -2.42 9.08
CA ARG A 70 -16.04 -3.17 9.93
C ARG A 70 -15.36 -3.81 11.15
N ALA A 71 -14.10 -4.21 11.00
CA ALA A 71 -13.29 -4.77 12.08
C ALA A 71 -12.67 -3.71 13.02
N GLY A 72 -12.83 -2.41 12.72
CA GLY A 72 -12.28 -1.28 13.49
C GLY A 72 -10.77 -1.05 13.28
N MET A 73 -10.20 -1.60 12.22
CA MET A 73 -8.81 -1.37 11.85
C MET A 73 -8.64 0.04 11.28
N LYS A 74 -7.44 0.61 11.42
CA LYS A 74 -7.10 1.90 10.83
C LYS A 74 -6.59 1.74 9.41
N ILE A 75 -6.90 2.71 8.56
CA ILE A 75 -6.47 2.73 7.16
C ILE A 75 -5.57 3.94 6.95
N ILE A 76 -4.43 3.70 6.32
CA ILE A 76 -3.41 4.70 6.02
C ILE A 76 -3.08 4.61 4.53
N TYR A 77 -3.29 5.70 3.81
CA TYR A 77 -2.89 5.84 2.42
C TYR A 77 -1.52 6.51 2.35
N LEU A 78 -0.60 5.88 1.66
CA LEU A 78 0.67 6.47 1.27
C LEU A 78 0.56 6.95 -0.17
N LYS A 79 0.85 8.22 -0.42
CA LYS A 79 0.82 8.83 -1.74
C LYS A 79 2.22 9.31 -2.11
N MET A 80 2.73 8.89 -3.26
CA MET A 80 3.94 9.48 -3.81
C MET A 80 3.63 10.87 -4.34
N GLY A 81 4.31 11.91 -3.81
CA GLY A 81 4.04 13.26 -4.28
C GLY A 81 5.03 14.29 -3.75
N PHE A 82 5.47 15.16 -4.65
CA PHE A 82 6.40 16.24 -4.35
C PHE A 82 5.69 17.58 -4.20
N ARG A 83 6.36 18.52 -3.54
CA ARG A 83 5.90 19.91 -3.48
C ARG A 83 5.93 20.56 -4.89
N PRO A 84 5.11 21.57 -5.16
CA PRO A 84 5.08 22.24 -6.47
C PRO A 84 6.42 22.82 -6.91
N ASP A 85 7.26 23.24 -5.96
CA ASP A 85 8.61 23.79 -6.20
C ASP A 85 9.71 22.71 -6.27
N LEU A 86 9.35 21.43 -6.09
CA LEU A 86 10.27 20.28 -6.06
C LEU A 86 11.34 20.36 -4.97
N SER A 87 11.19 21.20 -3.94
CA SER A 87 12.16 21.39 -2.87
C SER A 87 12.42 20.12 -2.06
N ASP A 88 11.48 19.18 -2.04
CA ASP A 88 11.57 17.89 -1.34
C ASP A 88 11.96 16.70 -2.25
N ALA A 89 12.25 16.94 -3.52
CA ALA A 89 12.64 15.90 -4.48
C ALA A 89 14.09 15.40 -4.28
N GLY A 90 14.90 16.13 -3.52
CA GLY A 90 16.31 15.86 -3.28
C GLY A 90 17.25 16.59 -4.26
N PRO A 91 18.57 16.39 -4.13
CA PRO A 91 19.57 16.99 -5.01
C PRO A 91 19.33 16.65 -6.48
N ALA A 92 19.65 17.58 -7.38
CA ALA A 92 19.39 17.44 -8.80
C ALA A 92 20.12 16.24 -9.45
N ASP A 93 21.26 15.87 -8.92
CA ASP A 93 22.14 14.79 -9.37
C ASP A 93 21.90 13.46 -8.63
N SER A 94 20.97 13.44 -7.68
CA SER A 94 20.68 12.20 -6.92
C SER A 94 19.95 11.16 -7.77
N PRO A 95 20.20 9.86 -7.57
CA PRO A 95 19.44 8.80 -8.25
C PRO A 95 17.94 8.90 -8.01
N ASN A 96 17.54 9.37 -6.83
CA ASN A 96 16.14 9.57 -6.46
C ASN A 96 15.43 10.66 -7.30
N ARG A 97 16.19 11.60 -7.86
CA ARG A 97 15.66 12.62 -8.75
C ARG A 97 15.83 12.23 -10.22
N LEU A 98 16.99 11.70 -10.59
CA LEU A 98 17.32 11.34 -11.98
C LEU A 98 16.50 10.16 -12.52
N LYS A 99 16.19 9.15 -11.68
CA LYS A 99 15.45 7.98 -12.14
C LYS A 99 13.98 8.28 -12.45
N PRO A 100 13.20 8.88 -11.55
CA PRO A 100 11.79 9.24 -11.83
C PRO A 100 11.65 10.33 -12.88
N SER A 101 12.66 11.21 -13.09
CA SER A 101 12.58 12.26 -14.13
C SER A 101 12.37 11.70 -15.53
N ARG A 102 12.79 10.46 -15.77
CA ARG A 102 12.54 9.74 -17.03
C ARG A 102 11.05 9.46 -17.30
N LEU A 103 10.24 9.52 -16.25
CA LEU A 103 8.77 9.37 -16.31
C LEU A 103 8.06 10.73 -16.27
N GLY A 104 8.81 11.84 -16.40
CA GLY A 104 8.26 13.19 -16.51
C GLY A 104 7.73 13.77 -15.20
N TYR A 105 8.21 13.33 -14.01
CA TYR A 105 7.72 13.90 -12.76
C TYR A 105 7.94 15.43 -12.72
N GLY A 106 6.93 16.17 -12.25
CA GLY A 106 6.93 17.63 -12.22
C GLY A 106 6.44 18.29 -13.52
N ASP A 107 6.31 17.54 -14.61
CA ASP A 107 5.82 18.06 -15.89
C ASP A 107 4.33 18.44 -15.79
N ALA A 108 3.99 19.59 -16.35
CA ALA A 108 2.61 20.03 -16.47
C ALA A 108 1.87 19.21 -17.52
N MET A 109 0.60 18.92 -17.24
CA MET A 109 -0.27 18.19 -18.16
C MET A 109 -1.73 18.63 -18.01
N ARG A 110 -2.55 18.36 -19.03
CA ARG A 110 -4.01 18.41 -18.88
C ARG A 110 -4.51 17.07 -18.39
N ALA A 111 -5.16 17.06 -17.23
CA ALA A 111 -5.72 15.85 -16.66
C ALA A 111 -6.98 15.40 -17.43
N PRO A 112 -7.35 14.09 -17.39
CA PRO A 112 -8.55 13.58 -18.06
C PRO A 112 -9.86 14.20 -17.60
N ASP A 113 -9.94 14.68 -16.36
CA ASP A 113 -11.09 15.42 -15.82
C ASP A 113 -11.18 16.88 -16.28
N GLY A 114 -10.21 17.32 -17.09
CA GLY A 114 -10.16 18.68 -17.60
C GLY A 114 -9.47 19.69 -16.69
N THR A 115 -8.94 19.29 -15.55
CA THR A 115 -8.15 20.19 -14.68
C THR A 115 -6.68 20.30 -15.12
N ASP A 116 -5.97 21.28 -14.60
CA ASP A 116 -4.53 21.39 -14.78
C ASP A 116 -3.84 20.44 -13.81
N GLY A 117 -3.09 19.48 -14.38
CA GLY A 117 -2.36 18.47 -13.64
C GLY A 117 -0.85 18.70 -13.69
N ARG A 118 -0.13 18.04 -12.76
CA ARG A 118 1.33 17.91 -12.79
C ARG A 118 1.74 16.56 -12.24
N ILE A 119 2.55 15.84 -13.00
CA ILE A 119 2.97 14.48 -12.68
C ILE A 119 3.66 14.42 -11.32
N LEU A 120 3.13 13.60 -10.41
CA LEU A 120 3.57 13.40 -9.03
C LEU A 120 3.66 14.69 -8.18
N ILE A 121 2.90 15.73 -8.52
CA ILE A 121 2.81 16.94 -7.69
C ILE A 121 1.58 16.85 -6.80
N ARG A 122 1.78 17.13 -5.51
CA ARG A 122 0.73 17.11 -4.48
C ARG A 122 -0.46 17.97 -4.87
N ASP A 123 -1.63 17.53 -4.44
CA ASP A 123 -2.89 18.27 -4.56
C ASP A 123 -3.30 18.58 -6.00
N THR A 124 -2.82 17.76 -6.96
CA THR A 124 -3.31 17.70 -8.33
C THR A 124 -4.02 16.37 -8.57
N TRP A 125 -4.83 16.29 -9.64
CA TRP A 125 -5.48 15.05 -10.10
C TRP A 125 -4.52 13.84 -10.10
N ASN A 126 -3.28 14.10 -10.47
CA ASN A 126 -2.21 13.12 -10.58
C ASN A 126 -1.99 12.31 -9.29
N THR A 127 -2.06 12.98 -8.16
CA THR A 127 -1.86 12.35 -6.85
C THR A 127 -3.17 12.00 -6.12
N GLU A 128 -4.34 12.18 -6.74
CA GLU A 128 -5.58 11.67 -6.18
C GLU A 128 -5.62 10.15 -6.18
N ILE A 129 -6.28 9.57 -5.17
CA ILE A 129 -6.50 8.13 -5.09
C ILE A 129 -7.52 7.73 -6.16
N VAL A 130 -7.26 6.62 -6.84
CA VAL A 130 -8.15 6.07 -7.88
C VAL A 130 -9.58 5.91 -7.37
N ASP A 131 -10.58 6.12 -8.23
CA ASP A 131 -11.99 6.25 -7.84
C ASP A 131 -12.50 5.12 -6.96
N GLY A 132 -12.15 3.88 -7.27
CA GLY A 132 -12.60 2.71 -6.49
C GLY A 132 -12.05 2.60 -5.06
N LEU A 133 -11.09 3.45 -4.68
CA LEU A 133 -10.38 3.37 -3.40
C LEU A 133 -10.37 4.69 -2.62
N LYS A 134 -11.23 5.65 -2.97
CA LYS A 134 -11.23 6.98 -2.33
C LYS A 134 -11.29 6.87 -0.81
N PRO A 135 -10.42 7.62 -0.10
CA PRO A 135 -10.40 7.64 1.36
C PRO A 135 -11.74 8.07 1.94
N GLN A 136 -12.10 7.48 3.09
CA GLN A 136 -13.28 7.84 3.86
C GLN A 136 -12.89 8.66 5.10
N SER A 137 -13.89 9.27 5.74
CA SER A 137 -13.66 10.00 6.99
C SER A 137 -13.01 9.09 8.04
N GLY A 138 -11.92 9.56 8.63
CA GLY A 138 -11.13 8.82 9.61
C GLY A 138 -9.95 8.03 9.03
N ASP A 139 -9.84 7.92 7.71
CA ASP A 139 -8.64 7.40 7.06
C ASP A 139 -7.50 8.44 7.10
N ILE A 140 -6.28 7.97 7.18
CA ILE A 140 -5.09 8.82 7.27
C ILE A 140 -4.41 8.86 5.90
N ILE A 141 -4.02 10.06 5.46
CA ILE A 141 -3.34 10.26 4.18
C ILE A 141 -1.96 10.86 4.44
N LEU A 142 -0.92 10.24 3.90
CA LEU A 142 0.45 10.70 4.00
C LEU A 142 1.10 10.82 2.63
N TYR A 143 1.75 11.95 2.37
CA TYR A 143 2.67 12.07 1.25
C TYR A 143 4.06 11.57 1.61
N LYS A 144 4.68 10.84 0.69
CA LYS A 144 6.08 10.41 0.73
C LYS A 144 6.82 10.90 -0.53
N THR A 145 8.10 11.11 -0.40
CA THR A 145 8.98 11.59 -1.49
C THR A 145 10.08 10.59 -1.82
N ARG A 146 10.01 9.40 -1.24
CA ARG A 146 10.87 8.24 -1.50
C ARG A 146 10.01 6.99 -1.58
N PHE A 147 10.60 5.88 -2.00
CA PHE A 147 9.85 4.64 -2.18
C PHE A 147 9.30 4.11 -0.87
N SER A 148 10.10 4.12 0.21
CA SER A 148 9.60 3.75 1.53
C SER A 148 8.63 4.79 2.09
N GLY A 149 7.52 4.31 2.66
CA GLY A 149 6.56 5.11 3.41
C GLY A 149 7.10 5.69 4.72
N PHE A 150 8.24 5.20 5.20
CA PHE A 150 8.85 5.65 6.47
C PHE A 150 9.86 6.78 6.29
N TYR A 151 10.45 6.92 5.08
CA TYR A 151 11.53 7.88 4.88
C TYR A 151 11.03 9.33 5.00
N GLN A 152 11.46 10.02 6.05
CA GLN A 152 11.12 11.42 6.35
C GLN A 152 9.61 11.72 6.32
N THR A 153 8.79 10.74 6.75
CA THR A 153 7.34 10.91 6.94
C THR A 153 6.95 10.79 8.40
N GLY A 154 5.69 11.10 8.72
CA GLY A 154 5.12 10.88 10.05
C GLY A 154 4.64 9.45 10.31
N LEU A 155 4.86 8.48 9.40
CA LEU A 155 4.24 7.15 9.46
C LEU A 155 4.55 6.41 10.77
N ASP A 156 5.82 6.36 11.17
CA ASP A 156 6.24 5.66 12.39
C ASP A 156 5.58 6.24 13.65
N ASN A 157 5.53 7.57 13.76
CA ASN A 157 4.87 8.24 14.88
C ASN A 157 3.36 7.97 14.91
N ILE A 158 2.71 7.97 13.75
CA ILE A 158 1.28 7.64 13.64
C ILE A 158 1.04 6.21 14.07
N LEU A 159 1.81 5.24 13.58
CA LEU A 159 1.68 3.83 13.94
C LEU A 159 1.90 3.60 15.45
N LYS A 160 2.88 4.29 16.05
CA LYS A 160 3.11 4.26 17.51
C LYS A 160 1.93 4.84 18.28
N THR A 161 1.39 5.98 17.86
CA THR A 161 0.20 6.60 18.47
C THR A 161 -1.03 5.70 18.38
N LEU A 162 -1.18 4.97 17.29
CA LEU A 162 -2.24 3.97 17.09
C LEU A 162 -1.97 2.66 17.84
N ASN A 163 -0.83 2.53 18.52
CA ASN A 163 -0.37 1.27 19.13
C ASN A 163 -0.37 0.11 18.13
N ALA A 164 -0.06 0.39 16.86
CA ALA A 164 -0.03 -0.61 15.81
C ALA A 164 1.15 -1.58 16.02
N ARG A 165 0.92 -2.84 15.72
CA ARG A 165 1.91 -3.92 15.72
C ARG A 165 1.94 -4.62 14.37
N TYR A 166 0.79 -4.72 13.74
CA TYR A 166 0.57 -5.46 12.50
C TYR A 166 0.21 -4.49 11.39
N LEU A 167 0.80 -4.69 10.21
CA LEU A 167 0.52 -3.91 9.01
C LEU A 167 0.03 -4.84 7.91
N VAL A 168 -1.22 -4.67 7.48
CA VAL A 168 -1.72 -5.30 6.25
C VAL A 168 -1.35 -4.39 5.10
N VAL A 169 -0.53 -4.87 4.16
CA VAL A 169 0.03 -4.03 3.10
C VAL A 169 -0.57 -4.40 1.75
N THR A 170 -1.00 -3.37 1.00
CA THR A 170 -1.62 -3.46 -0.33
C THR A 170 -1.10 -2.34 -1.24
N GLY A 171 -1.35 -2.42 -2.54
CA GLY A 171 -1.07 -1.34 -3.50
C GLY A 171 0.05 -1.61 -4.48
N CYS A 172 0.76 -0.59 -4.92
CA CYS A 172 1.79 -0.68 -5.96
C CYS A 172 3.03 0.20 -5.66
N THR A 173 4.18 -0.06 -6.27
CA THR A 173 4.51 -1.25 -7.04
C THR A 173 5.19 -2.26 -6.11
N THR A 174 4.92 -3.53 -6.29
CA THR A 174 5.34 -4.59 -5.34
C THR A 174 6.83 -4.54 -5.05
N SER A 175 7.67 -4.53 -6.07
CA SER A 175 9.14 -4.60 -5.93
C SER A 175 9.81 -3.25 -5.59
N VAL A 176 9.04 -2.16 -5.54
CA VAL A 176 9.59 -0.82 -5.30
C VAL A 176 9.01 -0.22 -4.01
N CYS A 177 7.85 0.45 -4.09
CA CYS A 177 7.33 1.19 -2.93
C CYS A 177 6.80 0.26 -1.84
N VAL A 178 6.14 -0.83 -2.20
CA VAL A 178 5.64 -1.82 -1.25
C VAL A 178 6.83 -2.49 -0.54
N GLU A 179 7.75 -3.09 -1.27
CA GLU A 179 8.90 -3.79 -0.70
C GLU A 179 9.78 -2.87 0.15
N SER A 180 10.07 -1.64 -0.33
CA SER A 180 10.85 -0.66 0.45
C SER A 180 10.16 -0.31 1.78
N THR A 181 8.82 -0.17 1.77
CA THR A 181 8.04 0.13 2.97
C THR A 181 8.01 -1.06 3.94
N VAL A 182 7.86 -2.28 3.43
CA VAL A 182 7.85 -3.51 4.24
C VAL A 182 9.21 -3.77 4.90
N ARG A 183 10.32 -3.58 4.18
CA ARG A 183 11.67 -3.70 4.75
C ARG A 183 11.89 -2.70 5.87
N ASP A 184 11.53 -1.44 5.66
CA ASP A 184 11.61 -0.40 6.68
C ASP A 184 10.68 -0.65 7.87
N ALA A 185 9.51 -1.23 7.65
CA ALA A 185 8.58 -1.63 8.70
C ALA A 185 9.18 -2.73 9.58
N MET A 186 9.75 -3.77 8.97
CA MET A 186 10.38 -4.89 9.66
C MET A 186 11.56 -4.42 10.51
N PHE A 187 12.40 -3.48 10.01
CA PHE A 187 13.49 -2.88 10.78
C PHE A 187 13.02 -2.05 11.98
N ARG A 188 11.73 -1.80 12.10
CA ARG A 188 11.06 -1.12 13.22
C ARG A 188 10.15 -2.07 14.02
N ASP A 189 10.33 -3.38 13.85
CA ASP A 189 9.60 -4.44 14.55
C ASP A 189 8.10 -4.50 14.27
N TYR A 190 7.62 -3.96 13.15
CA TYR A 190 6.26 -4.20 12.67
C TYR A 190 6.15 -5.55 11.97
N SER A 191 5.08 -6.30 12.26
CA SER A 191 4.74 -7.54 11.56
C SER A 191 3.91 -7.21 10.32
N CYS A 192 4.46 -7.43 9.13
CA CYS A 192 3.80 -7.13 7.85
C CYS A 192 3.12 -8.36 7.27
N LEU A 193 1.83 -8.24 6.94
CA LEU A 193 1.05 -9.21 6.17
C LEU A 193 0.74 -8.60 4.81
N LEU A 194 1.30 -9.16 3.75
CA LEU A 194 1.07 -8.74 2.38
C LEU A 194 -0.06 -9.55 1.76
N LEU A 195 -0.93 -8.91 1.02
CA LEU A 195 -2.01 -9.59 0.28
C LEU A 195 -1.61 -9.63 -1.20
N GLU A 196 -1.17 -10.80 -1.68
CA GLU A 196 -0.59 -10.94 -3.03
C GLU A 196 -1.53 -10.49 -4.15
N ASP A 197 -2.83 -10.78 -4.02
CA ASP A 197 -3.88 -10.39 -4.95
C ASP A 197 -4.35 -8.92 -4.82
N CYS A 198 -3.80 -8.21 -3.84
CA CYS A 198 -3.98 -6.77 -3.60
C CYS A 198 -2.74 -5.95 -3.96
N MET A 199 -1.78 -6.52 -4.69
CA MET A 199 -0.55 -5.85 -5.08
C MET A 199 -0.29 -5.98 -6.57
N ALA A 200 0.28 -4.94 -7.17
CA ALA A 200 0.59 -4.92 -8.59
C ALA A 200 2.03 -4.50 -8.88
N GLU A 201 2.60 -5.10 -9.93
CA GLU A 201 3.95 -4.83 -10.39
C GLU A 201 3.99 -4.74 -11.93
N PRO A 202 3.80 -3.54 -12.51
CA PRO A 202 3.89 -3.38 -13.95
C PRO A 202 5.33 -3.12 -14.43
N ILE A 203 6.27 -2.83 -13.51
CA ILE A 203 7.64 -2.43 -13.87
C ILE A 203 8.58 -3.64 -13.87
N GLY A 204 9.49 -3.69 -14.85
CA GLY A 204 10.57 -4.66 -14.88
C GLY A 204 10.20 -6.06 -15.39
N ASN A 205 8.95 -6.24 -15.82
CA ASN A 205 8.50 -7.51 -16.40
C ASN A 205 8.66 -7.57 -17.94
N VAL A 206 9.13 -6.48 -18.56
CA VAL A 206 9.21 -6.37 -20.02
C VAL A 206 10.46 -7.08 -20.55
N GLY A 207 10.26 -8.00 -21.48
CA GLY A 207 11.35 -8.70 -22.18
C GLY A 207 12.08 -9.74 -21.33
N ASN A 208 11.50 -10.16 -20.23
CA ASN A 208 12.15 -11.05 -19.29
C ASN A 208 11.86 -12.51 -19.61
N ASN A 209 12.90 -13.25 -20.05
CA ASN A 209 12.88 -14.72 -20.12
C ASN A 209 13.09 -15.37 -18.73
N SER A 210 12.95 -14.61 -17.64
CA SER A 210 13.11 -15.15 -16.29
C SER A 210 11.92 -16.01 -15.92
N ALA A 211 12.18 -17.09 -15.18
CA ALA A 211 11.15 -18.01 -14.70
C ALA A 211 10.20 -17.37 -13.66
N ARG A 212 10.50 -16.16 -13.21
CA ARG A 212 9.74 -15.43 -12.18
C ARG A 212 9.64 -13.95 -12.51
N SER A 213 8.46 -13.37 -12.26
CA SER A 213 8.25 -11.93 -12.32
C SER A 213 8.90 -11.22 -11.10
N ASN A 214 9.13 -9.90 -11.20
CA ASN A 214 9.57 -9.09 -10.06
C ASN A 214 8.58 -9.17 -8.90
N HIS A 215 7.29 -9.26 -9.18
CA HIS A 215 6.26 -9.45 -8.19
C HIS A 215 6.49 -10.72 -7.36
N GLU A 216 6.61 -11.88 -8.04
CA GLU A 216 6.86 -13.17 -7.38
C GLU A 216 8.19 -13.21 -6.63
N ALA A 217 9.25 -12.63 -7.21
CA ALA A 217 10.55 -12.57 -6.56
C ALA A 217 10.50 -11.75 -5.25
N SER A 218 9.85 -10.58 -5.27
CA SER A 218 9.65 -9.76 -4.08
C SER A 218 8.84 -10.48 -3.00
N LEU A 219 7.73 -11.12 -3.37
CA LEU A 219 6.90 -11.87 -2.41
C LEU A 219 7.67 -13.01 -1.74
N LEU A 220 8.48 -13.74 -2.49
CA LEU A 220 9.32 -14.81 -1.94
C LEU A 220 10.34 -14.31 -0.93
N VAL A 221 11.00 -13.19 -1.23
CA VAL A 221 11.99 -12.59 -0.30
C VAL A 221 11.28 -12.07 0.96
N ILE A 222 10.14 -11.43 0.79
CA ILE A 222 9.36 -10.91 1.92
C ILE A 222 8.87 -12.07 2.80
N GLN A 223 8.28 -13.09 2.22
CA GLN A 223 7.81 -14.29 2.92
C GLN A 223 8.94 -14.97 3.71
N ALA A 224 10.14 -15.01 3.14
CA ALA A 224 11.28 -15.67 3.77
C ALA A 224 11.85 -14.91 4.98
N LEU A 225 11.84 -13.56 4.96
CA LEU A 225 12.64 -12.74 5.88
C LEU A 225 11.95 -11.51 6.46
N PHE A 226 10.90 -10.96 5.82
CA PHE A 226 10.40 -9.62 6.16
C PHE A 226 8.95 -9.58 6.61
N GLY A 227 8.19 -10.66 6.43
CA GLY A 227 6.77 -10.68 6.78
C GLY A 227 6.07 -11.96 6.33
N TRP A 228 4.78 -11.86 6.20
CA TRP A 228 3.89 -12.94 5.78
C TRP A 228 3.21 -12.57 4.46
N VAL A 229 2.90 -13.56 3.66
CA VAL A 229 2.14 -13.40 2.40
C VAL A 229 0.87 -14.21 2.47
N SER A 230 -0.26 -13.59 2.16
CA SER A 230 -1.59 -14.19 2.15
C SER A 230 -2.42 -13.64 0.98
N ARG A 231 -3.73 -13.86 1.02
CA ARG A 231 -4.70 -13.35 0.05
C ARG A 231 -5.81 -12.57 0.72
N SER A 232 -6.51 -11.76 -0.07
CA SER A 232 -7.62 -10.92 0.43
C SER A 232 -8.75 -11.74 1.04
N ASP A 233 -9.11 -12.87 0.44
CA ASP A 233 -10.17 -13.76 0.91
C ASP A 233 -9.83 -14.43 2.25
N GLU A 234 -8.57 -14.78 2.50
CA GLU A 234 -8.13 -15.32 3.79
C GLU A 234 -8.25 -14.28 4.91
N LEU A 235 -7.83 -13.05 4.67
CA LEU A 235 -7.99 -11.97 5.64
C LEU A 235 -9.47 -11.69 5.92
N ILE A 236 -10.29 -11.52 4.87
CA ILE A 236 -11.72 -11.21 5.00
C ILE A 236 -12.43 -12.32 5.77
N GLY A 237 -12.22 -13.58 5.39
CA GLY A 237 -12.80 -14.74 6.08
C GLY A 237 -12.38 -14.84 7.55
N ALA A 238 -11.11 -14.52 7.87
CA ALA A 238 -10.65 -14.50 9.25
C ALA A 238 -11.33 -13.41 10.09
N LEU A 239 -11.55 -12.21 9.50
CA LEU A 239 -12.25 -11.11 10.16
C LEU A 239 -13.74 -11.44 10.38
N GLU A 240 -14.40 -12.12 9.45
CA GLU A 240 -15.79 -12.57 9.58
C GLU A 240 -15.96 -13.66 10.65
N ARG A 241 -15.10 -14.67 10.63
CA ARG A 241 -15.06 -15.71 11.69
C ARG A 241 -14.87 -15.10 13.08
N ARG A 242 -14.02 -14.10 13.21
CA ARG A 242 -13.81 -13.36 14.46
C ARG A 242 -15.09 -12.63 14.89
N ALA A 243 -15.76 -11.92 13.99
CA ALA A 243 -16.99 -11.19 14.30
C ALA A 243 -18.10 -12.12 14.80
N ALA A 244 -18.29 -13.28 14.17
CA ALA A 244 -19.25 -14.29 14.58
C ALA A 244 -19.00 -14.83 16.02
N ARG A 245 -17.72 -15.10 16.35
CA ARG A 245 -17.34 -15.53 17.72
C ARG A 245 -17.64 -14.46 18.77
N THR A 246 -17.40 -13.19 18.47
CA THR A 246 -17.66 -12.06 19.39
C THR A 246 -19.15 -11.88 19.63
N SER A 247 -20.00 -12.08 18.62
CA SER A 247 -21.44 -12.01 18.75
C SER A 247 -22.00 -13.17 19.60
N ALA A 248 -21.51 -14.40 19.37
CA ALA A 248 -21.92 -15.59 20.13
C ALA A 248 -21.53 -15.53 21.62
N SER A 249 -20.47 -14.82 21.98
CA SER A 249 -20.03 -14.67 23.38
C SER A 249 -20.79 -13.58 24.15
N ARG A 250 -21.61 -12.77 23.48
CA ARG A 250 -22.43 -11.70 24.09
C ARG A 250 -23.94 -12.07 24.20
N ALA A 251 -24.34 -13.15 23.55
CA ALA A 251 -25.67 -13.74 23.66
C ALA A 251 -25.75 -14.81 24.75
#